data_66983072090dec8d28f96d7c99d21f3e
#
_entry.id   66983072090dec8d28f96d7c99d21f3e
#
_cell.length_a   1.000
_cell.length_b   1.000
_cell.length_c   1.000
_cell.angle_alpha   90.00
_cell.angle_beta   90.00
_cell.angle_gamma   90.00
#
_symmetry.space_group_name_H-M   'P 1'
#
loop_
_entity.id
_entity.type
_entity.pdbx_description
1 polymer ?
#
loop_
_entity_poly.entity_id
_entity_poly.type
_entity_poly.pdbx_seq_one_letter_code
_entity_poly.pdbx_strand_id
1 'polypeptide(L)'
;MAAAGATPEPFLGGLQIRRPAALDAAARALLEAKNVCTVCTRAADGTIHAQPVWVDTDGDAVLLNSVPGRAWVRNVERDPRVTCTTVNLENPYEFLEIRGRAEIRGREAGERHIHELSKKYLGLDAYPFSSPDEPRILIAVVPERIVHVEPEAEDLDA
;
A
#
# COMPACT_ATOMS: atom_id res chain seq x y z
N MET A 1 -24.38 -25.99 13.21
CA MET A 1 -23.82 -26.54 11.94
C MET A 1 -23.02 -25.44 11.26
N ALA A 2 -21.71 -25.51 11.32
CA ALA A 2 -20.87 -24.60 10.56
C ALA A 2 -20.98 -25.02 9.08
N ALA A 3 -21.39 -24.08 8.21
CA ALA A 3 -21.33 -24.28 6.78
C ALA A 3 -19.86 -24.53 6.41
N ALA A 4 -19.58 -25.69 5.82
CA ALA A 4 -18.29 -25.97 5.23
C ALA A 4 -18.03 -24.88 4.18
N GLY A 5 -17.06 -24.00 4.45
CA GLY A 5 -16.64 -23.00 3.50
C GLY A 5 -16.17 -23.73 2.22
N ALA A 6 -16.79 -23.39 1.11
CA ALA A 6 -16.34 -23.90 -0.18
C ALA A 6 -14.87 -23.51 -0.34
N THR A 7 -14.01 -24.48 -0.57
CA THR A 7 -12.63 -24.21 -0.97
C THR A 7 -12.71 -23.39 -2.27
N PRO A 8 -12.11 -22.22 -2.32
CA PRO A 8 -12.16 -21.44 -3.56
C PRO A 8 -11.58 -22.28 -4.69
N GLU A 9 -12.30 -22.34 -5.80
CA GLU A 9 -11.81 -23.00 -7.00
C GLU A 9 -10.44 -22.40 -7.38
N PRO A 10 -9.48 -23.21 -7.79
CA PRO A 10 -8.20 -22.69 -8.23
C PRO A 10 -8.41 -21.76 -9.43
N PHE A 11 -7.80 -20.57 -9.38
CA PHE A 11 -7.82 -19.64 -10.50
C PHE A 11 -7.11 -20.31 -11.71
N LEU A 12 -7.87 -20.57 -12.74
CA LEU A 12 -7.38 -21.22 -13.98
C LEU A 12 -7.31 -20.24 -15.17
N GLY A 13 -7.65 -18.97 -14.95
CA GLY A 13 -7.61 -17.93 -15.98
C GLY A 13 -6.20 -17.39 -16.24
N GLY A 14 -6.05 -16.62 -17.31
CA GLY A 14 -4.84 -15.87 -17.61
C GLY A 14 -4.63 -14.69 -16.67
N LEU A 15 -3.37 -14.23 -16.56
CA LEU A 15 -3.02 -13.00 -15.87
C LEU A 15 -2.58 -11.96 -16.89
N GLN A 16 -3.13 -10.75 -16.76
CA GLN A 16 -2.72 -9.59 -17.53
C GLN A 16 -1.72 -8.77 -16.73
N ILE A 17 -0.61 -8.41 -17.38
CA ILE A 17 0.41 -7.53 -16.79
C ILE A 17 0.34 -6.19 -17.48
N ARG A 18 0.01 -5.13 -16.73
CA ARG A 18 -0.01 -3.76 -17.21
C ARG A 18 1.13 -2.95 -16.58
N ARG A 19 1.65 -1.98 -17.32
CA ARG A 19 2.71 -1.08 -16.86
C ARG A 19 2.31 0.36 -17.15
N PRO A 20 1.32 0.91 -16.42
CA PRO A 20 0.89 2.29 -16.63
C PRO A 20 2.00 3.27 -16.24
N ALA A 21 2.07 4.40 -16.95
CA ALA A 21 3.05 5.46 -16.68
C ALA A 21 2.75 6.24 -15.38
N ALA A 22 1.50 6.21 -14.92
CA ALA A 22 1.04 6.83 -13.69
C ALA A 22 -0.04 5.95 -13.04
N LEU A 23 -0.42 6.27 -11.81
CA LEU A 23 -1.53 5.58 -11.13
C LEU A 23 -2.83 5.84 -11.89
N ASP A 24 -3.28 4.85 -12.63
CA ASP A 24 -4.57 4.89 -13.31
C ASP A 24 -5.74 4.55 -12.36
N ALA A 25 -6.97 4.58 -12.86
CA ALA A 25 -8.15 4.35 -12.04
C ALA A 25 -8.15 2.98 -11.34
N ALA A 26 -7.68 1.93 -12.02
CA ALA A 26 -7.62 0.58 -11.45
C ALA A 26 -6.55 0.47 -10.35
N ALA A 27 -5.37 1.06 -10.56
CA ALA A 27 -4.32 1.10 -9.54
C ALA A 27 -4.75 1.91 -8.31
N ARG A 28 -5.39 3.06 -8.52
CA ARG A 28 -5.94 3.87 -7.43
C ARG A 28 -6.99 3.12 -6.62
N ALA A 29 -7.92 2.43 -7.28
CA ALA A 29 -8.95 1.64 -6.62
C ALA A 29 -8.35 0.60 -5.67
N LEU A 30 -7.26 -0.05 -6.07
CA LEU A 30 -6.55 -1.01 -5.23
C LEU A 30 -5.93 -0.37 -3.98
N LEU A 31 -5.35 0.82 -4.13
CA LEU A 31 -4.75 1.58 -3.03
C LEU A 31 -5.80 2.21 -2.10
N GLU A 32 -6.96 2.59 -2.63
CA GLU A 32 -8.07 3.18 -1.86
C GLU A 32 -8.85 2.12 -1.06
N ALA A 33 -8.90 0.88 -1.53
CA ALA A 33 -9.54 -0.21 -0.83
C ALA A 33 -8.78 -0.63 0.44
N LYS A 34 -9.45 -1.38 1.32
CA LYS A 34 -8.87 -1.91 2.58
C LYS A 34 -7.84 -3.01 2.33
N ASN A 35 -6.81 -2.71 1.58
CA ASN A 35 -5.70 -3.61 1.36
C ASN A 35 -4.52 -3.26 2.25
N VAL A 36 -3.54 -4.12 2.32
CA VAL A 36 -2.29 -3.90 3.06
C VAL A 36 -1.16 -3.72 2.07
N CYS A 37 -0.37 -2.69 2.28
CA CYS A 37 0.84 -2.44 1.50
C CYS A 37 2.05 -3.01 2.26
N THR A 38 2.90 -3.73 1.57
CA THR A 38 4.23 -4.05 2.06
C THR A 38 5.23 -3.06 1.48
N VAL A 39 5.81 -2.23 2.34
CA VAL A 39 6.86 -1.28 1.96
C VAL A 39 8.22 -1.93 2.18
N CYS A 40 9.03 -1.98 1.13
CA CYS A 40 10.38 -2.52 1.14
C CYS A 40 11.40 -1.39 1.07
N THR A 41 12.29 -1.35 2.06
CA THR A 41 13.32 -0.33 2.22
C THR A 41 14.67 -0.98 2.41
N ARG A 42 15.74 -0.24 2.12
CA ARG A 42 17.11 -0.74 2.24
C ARG A 42 17.71 -0.35 3.57
N ALA A 43 18.09 -1.35 4.37
CA ALA A 43 18.82 -1.15 5.61
C ALA A 43 20.27 -0.70 5.36
N ALA A 44 20.93 -0.17 6.41
CA ALA A 44 22.31 0.34 6.31
C ALA A 44 23.32 -0.73 5.88
N ASP A 45 23.09 -1.99 6.24
CA ASP A 45 23.92 -3.14 5.85
C ASP A 45 23.61 -3.68 4.44
N GLY A 46 22.66 -3.06 3.73
CA GLY A 46 22.23 -3.46 2.39
C GLY A 46 21.14 -4.52 2.35
N THR A 47 20.71 -5.06 3.48
CA THR A 47 19.57 -5.97 3.53
C THR A 47 18.26 -5.24 3.24
N ILE A 48 17.26 -5.97 2.79
CA ILE A 48 15.93 -5.42 2.52
C ILE A 48 15.03 -5.64 3.73
N HIS A 49 14.48 -4.55 4.24
CA HIS A 49 13.47 -4.55 5.29
C HIS A 49 12.08 -4.44 4.66
N ALA A 50 11.18 -5.36 4.97
CA ALA A 50 9.81 -5.38 4.48
C ALA A 50 8.85 -5.18 5.66
N GLN A 51 7.94 -4.20 5.54
CA GLN A 51 7.00 -3.82 6.59
C GLN A 51 5.59 -3.72 6.00
N PRO A 52 4.62 -4.53 6.50
CA PRO A 52 3.20 -4.31 6.20
C PRO A 52 2.69 -3.04 6.87
N VAL A 53 1.99 -2.22 6.13
CA VAL A 53 1.44 -0.93 6.59
C VAL A 53 0.08 -0.66 5.95
N TRP A 54 -0.69 0.22 6.58
CA TRP A 54 -1.87 0.79 5.94
C TRP A 54 -1.48 1.69 4.78
N VAL A 55 -2.35 1.79 3.79
CA VAL A 55 -2.05 2.48 2.54
C VAL A 55 -3.22 3.34 2.09
N ASP A 56 -2.90 4.42 1.41
CA ASP A 56 -3.84 5.28 0.73
C ASP A 56 -3.18 5.90 -0.51
N THR A 57 -3.89 6.75 -1.21
CA THR A 57 -3.37 7.52 -2.34
C THR A 57 -4.04 8.89 -2.42
N ASP A 58 -3.30 9.88 -2.90
CA ASP A 58 -3.85 11.17 -3.32
C ASP A 58 -4.15 11.21 -4.82
N GLY A 59 -3.99 10.09 -5.51
CA GLY A 59 -4.13 9.94 -6.94
C GLY A 59 -2.81 9.95 -7.72
N ASP A 60 -1.76 10.58 -7.18
CA ASP A 60 -0.46 10.71 -7.83
C ASP A 60 0.63 9.89 -7.13
N ALA A 61 0.55 9.74 -5.82
CA ALA A 61 1.50 9.01 -4.99
C ALA A 61 0.83 7.95 -4.12
N VAL A 62 1.62 6.98 -3.66
CA VAL A 62 1.24 6.06 -2.60
C VAL A 62 1.47 6.76 -1.26
N LEU A 63 0.43 6.83 -0.43
CA LEU A 63 0.49 7.50 0.87
C LEU A 63 0.62 6.48 2.00
N LEU A 64 1.67 6.61 2.78
CA LEU A 64 1.98 5.79 3.95
C LEU A 64 2.11 6.68 5.18
N ASN A 65 1.95 6.09 6.35
CA ASN A 65 2.03 6.80 7.62
C ASN A 65 2.94 6.05 8.58
N SER A 66 3.73 6.78 9.35
CA SER A 66 4.59 6.18 10.36
C SER A 66 4.95 7.20 11.44
N VAL A 67 5.91 6.82 12.27
CA VAL A 67 6.47 7.61 13.34
C VAL A 67 7.98 7.75 13.10
N PRO A 68 8.57 8.94 13.30
CA PRO A 68 10.01 9.12 13.23
C PRO A 68 10.76 8.10 14.11
N GLY A 69 11.89 7.62 13.65
CA GLY A 69 12.72 6.65 14.37
C GLY A 69 12.38 5.18 14.12
N ARG A 70 11.27 4.87 13.46
CA ARG A 70 11.02 3.50 12.99
C ARG A 70 12.11 3.08 11.99
N ALA A 71 12.47 1.78 12.01
CA ALA A 71 13.56 1.26 11.20
C ALA A 71 13.40 1.59 9.71
N TRP A 72 12.22 1.36 9.15
CA TRP A 72 11.99 1.63 7.74
C TRP A 72 11.96 3.14 7.41
N VAL A 73 11.57 4.00 8.37
CA VAL A 73 11.64 5.47 8.20
C VAL A 73 13.09 5.91 8.15
N ARG A 74 13.94 5.43 9.05
CA ARG A 74 15.39 5.71 8.99
C ARG A 74 16.03 5.22 7.70
N ASN A 75 15.53 4.09 7.17
CA ASN A 75 15.99 3.57 5.89
C ASN A 75 15.69 4.55 4.74
N VAL A 76 14.45 5.08 4.67
CA VAL A 76 14.09 6.04 3.61
C VAL A 76 14.76 7.41 3.76
N GLU A 77 15.07 7.84 4.98
CA GLU A 77 15.86 9.04 5.23
C GLU A 77 17.27 8.93 4.65
N ARG A 78 17.86 7.75 4.72
CA ARG A 78 19.19 7.46 4.18
C ARG A 78 19.16 7.16 2.69
N ASP A 79 18.20 6.38 2.23
CA ASP A 79 18.01 5.98 0.83
C ASP A 79 16.52 6.05 0.50
N PRO A 80 16.07 7.05 -0.27
CA PRO A 80 14.66 7.26 -0.54
C PRO A 80 14.04 6.26 -1.52
N ARG A 81 14.83 5.38 -2.11
CA ARG A 81 14.32 4.35 -3.02
C ARG A 81 13.52 3.32 -2.25
N VAL A 82 12.28 3.07 -2.68
CA VAL A 82 11.37 2.12 -2.05
C VAL A 82 10.64 1.30 -3.10
N THR A 83 10.22 0.13 -2.69
CA THR A 83 9.27 -0.69 -3.44
C THR A 83 8.07 -0.98 -2.56
N CYS A 84 6.89 -0.72 -3.08
CA CYS A 84 5.62 -1.03 -2.43
C CYS A 84 4.91 -2.15 -3.19
N THR A 85 4.37 -3.12 -2.48
CA THR A 85 3.50 -4.14 -3.04
C THR A 85 2.17 -4.14 -2.31
N THR A 86 1.08 -4.04 -3.05
CA THR A 86 -0.28 -4.09 -2.51
C THR A 86 -1.07 -5.19 -3.20
N VAL A 87 -1.53 -6.14 -2.42
CA VAL A 87 -2.34 -7.28 -2.90
C VAL A 87 -3.81 -6.99 -2.66
N ASN A 88 -4.66 -7.27 -3.63
CA ASN A 88 -6.10 -7.24 -3.44
C ASN A 88 -6.51 -8.39 -2.52
N LEU A 89 -6.98 -8.08 -1.30
CA LEU A 89 -7.36 -9.09 -0.32
C LEU A 89 -8.63 -9.86 -0.70
N GLU A 90 -9.47 -9.30 -1.56
CA GLU A 90 -10.66 -9.99 -2.09
C GLU A 90 -10.31 -10.91 -3.27
N ASN A 91 -9.24 -10.58 -4.00
CA ASN A 91 -8.73 -11.39 -5.10
C ASN A 91 -7.20 -11.36 -5.12
N PRO A 92 -6.51 -12.26 -4.40
CA PRO A 92 -5.05 -12.22 -4.24
C PRO A 92 -4.23 -12.42 -5.52
N TYR A 93 -4.87 -12.74 -6.63
CA TYR A 93 -4.23 -12.79 -7.95
C TYR A 93 -4.03 -11.39 -8.55
N GLU A 94 -4.67 -10.37 -7.99
CA GLU A 94 -4.46 -8.99 -8.37
C GLU A 94 -3.51 -8.31 -7.38
N PHE A 95 -2.47 -7.67 -7.91
CA PHE A 95 -1.55 -6.89 -7.09
C PHE A 95 -0.86 -5.77 -7.88
N LEU A 96 -0.41 -4.77 -7.12
CA LEU A 96 0.45 -3.69 -7.60
C LEU A 96 1.87 -3.88 -7.06
N GLU A 97 2.87 -3.68 -7.91
CA GLU A 97 4.23 -3.35 -7.50
C GLU A 97 4.54 -1.93 -7.96
N ILE A 98 4.94 -1.08 -7.03
CA ILE A 98 5.30 0.31 -7.31
C ILE A 98 6.71 0.55 -6.80
N ARG A 99 7.62 0.88 -7.70
CA ARG A 99 8.97 1.33 -7.39
C ARG A 99 9.01 2.84 -7.52
N GLY A 100 9.55 3.50 -6.52
CA GLY A 100 9.61 4.95 -6.51
C GLY A 100 10.50 5.50 -5.43
N ARG A 101 10.29 6.78 -5.13
CA ARG A 101 11.07 7.51 -4.13
C ARG A 101 10.15 8.02 -3.05
N ALA A 102 10.55 7.78 -1.79
CA ALA A 102 9.84 8.26 -0.63
C ALA A 102 10.14 9.74 -0.36
N GLU A 103 9.08 10.51 -0.12
CA GLU A 103 9.14 11.89 0.35
C GLU A 103 8.49 11.97 1.73
N ILE A 104 9.21 12.47 2.73
CA ILE A 104 8.66 12.70 4.05
C ILE A 104 7.97 14.07 4.05
N ARG A 105 6.64 14.09 4.20
CA ARG A 105 5.81 15.30 4.11
C ARG A 105 5.45 15.91 5.47
N GLY A 106 6.09 15.45 6.55
CA GLY A 106 6.06 16.07 7.84
C GLY A 106 4.88 15.72 8.73
N ARG A 107 4.82 16.40 9.89
CA ARG A 107 3.94 16.07 11.01
C ARG A 107 2.49 16.49 10.78
N GLU A 108 2.25 17.71 10.32
CA GLU A 108 0.86 18.18 10.12
C GLU A 108 0.09 17.27 9.17
N ALA A 109 0.69 16.94 8.02
CA ALA A 109 0.10 16.00 7.07
C ALA A 109 -0.02 14.60 7.67
N GLY A 110 0.95 14.15 8.45
CA GLY A 110 0.95 12.83 9.09
C GLY A 110 -0.17 12.67 10.12
N GLU A 111 -0.39 13.66 10.96
CA GLU A 111 -1.47 13.64 11.96
C GLU A 111 -2.86 13.65 11.31
N ARG A 112 -3.06 14.45 10.27
CA ARG A 112 -4.32 14.43 9.52
C ARG A 112 -4.55 13.09 8.83
N HIS A 113 -3.54 12.55 8.18
CA HIS A 113 -3.60 11.31 7.42
C HIS A 113 -3.86 10.07 8.30
N ILE A 114 -3.31 10.00 9.52
CA ILE A 114 -3.57 8.84 10.38
C ILE A 114 -5.04 8.74 10.80
N HIS A 115 -5.74 9.85 10.93
CA HIS A 115 -7.18 9.86 11.20
C HIS A 115 -7.99 9.39 9.99
N GLU A 116 -7.60 9.76 8.78
CA GLU A 116 -8.19 9.28 7.53
C GLU A 116 -8.00 7.76 7.37
N LEU A 117 -6.81 7.25 7.66
CA LEU A 117 -6.51 5.81 7.67
C LEU A 117 -7.31 5.07 8.76
N SER A 118 -7.46 5.66 9.93
CA SER A 118 -8.29 5.09 11.00
C SER A 118 -9.74 4.93 10.56
N LYS A 119 -10.29 5.92 9.87
CA LYS A 119 -11.64 5.84 9.31
C LYS A 119 -11.75 4.72 8.28
N LYS A 120 -10.80 4.61 7.39
CA LYS A 120 -10.76 3.56 6.35
C LYS A 120 -10.65 2.16 6.96
N TYR A 121 -9.69 1.92 7.85
CA TYR A 121 -9.36 0.58 8.34
C TYR A 121 -10.13 0.16 9.58
N LEU A 122 -10.49 1.09 10.47
CA LEU A 122 -11.13 0.82 11.76
C LEU A 122 -12.57 1.33 11.82
N GLY A 123 -13.01 2.18 10.89
CA GLY A 123 -14.32 2.83 10.94
C GLY A 123 -14.42 3.91 12.02
N LEU A 124 -13.31 4.42 12.53
CA LEU A 124 -13.24 5.42 13.58
C LEU A 124 -12.83 6.78 13.01
N ASP A 125 -13.50 7.85 13.45
CA ASP A 125 -13.19 9.21 13.00
C ASP A 125 -11.83 9.71 13.51
N ALA A 126 -11.38 9.18 14.65
CA ALA A 126 -10.07 9.50 15.21
C ALA A 126 -9.24 8.23 15.42
N TYR A 127 -7.92 8.35 15.22
CA TYR A 127 -6.99 7.27 15.51
C TYR A 127 -6.86 7.07 17.02
N PRO A 128 -7.23 5.88 17.56
CA PRO A 128 -7.35 5.69 19.01
C PRO A 128 -6.02 5.55 19.74
N PHE A 129 -4.92 5.35 19.00
CA PHE A 129 -3.58 5.15 19.56
C PHE A 129 -2.67 6.35 19.38
N SER A 130 -3.24 7.53 19.15
CA SER A 130 -2.47 8.78 19.07
C SER A 130 -1.75 9.07 20.38
N SER A 131 -0.48 9.43 20.29
CA SER A 131 0.35 9.83 21.43
C SER A 131 1.18 11.06 21.09
N PRO A 132 1.29 12.05 22.01
CA PRO A 132 2.19 13.19 21.81
C PRO A 132 3.66 12.80 21.66
N ASP A 133 4.05 11.66 22.23
CA ASP A 133 5.42 11.13 22.18
C ASP A 133 5.72 10.40 20.86
N GLU A 134 4.69 10.05 20.10
CA GLU A 134 4.80 9.39 18.80
C GLU A 134 4.13 10.23 17.70
N PRO A 135 4.72 11.36 17.31
CA PRO A 135 4.15 12.21 16.27
C PRO A 135 4.12 11.47 14.93
N ARG A 136 2.97 11.52 14.28
CA ARG A 136 2.80 10.87 12.97
C ARG A 136 3.40 11.71 11.86
N ILE A 137 3.95 11.03 10.87
CA ILE A 137 4.44 11.65 9.63
C ILE A 137 3.82 10.98 8.42
N LEU A 138 3.56 11.77 7.39
CA LEU A 138 3.14 11.29 6.09
C LEU A 138 4.38 11.00 5.24
N ILE A 139 4.41 9.83 4.63
CA ILE A 139 5.43 9.42 3.68
C ILE A 139 4.73 9.12 2.36
N ALA A 140 5.06 9.90 1.34
CA ALA A 140 4.53 9.70 0.00
C ALA A 140 5.57 9.00 -0.87
N VAL A 141 5.17 7.93 -1.53
CA VAL A 141 6.01 7.27 -2.53
C VAL A 141 5.59 7.75 -3.90
N VAL A 142 6.48 8.50 -4.53
CA VAL A 142 6.30 9.01 -5.89
C VAL A 142 6.69 7.91 -6.86
N PRO A 143 5.75 7.40 -7.68
CA PRO A 143 6.00 6.27 -8.56
C PRO A 143 6.99 6.62 -9.67
N GLU A 144 7.94 5.73 -9.93
CA GLU A 144 8.82 5.76 -11.09
C GLU A 144 8.53 4.58 -12.04
N ARG A 145 8.05 3.46 -11.47
CA ARG A 145 7.64 2.28 -12.22
C ARG A 145 6.47 1.61 -11.54
N ILE A 146 5.45 1.31 -12.31
CA ILE A 146 4.22 0.64 -11.85
C ILE A 146 4.06 -0.65 -12.63
N VAL A 147 3.82 -1.75 -11.93
CA VAL A 147 3.41 -3.02 -12.50
C VAL A 147 2.08 -3.40 -11.85
N HIS A 148 1.05 -3.55 -12.64
CA HIS A 148 -0.26 -4.02 -12.20
C HIS A 148 -0.55 -5.38 -12.82
N VAL A 149 -0.63 -6.39 -12.00
CA VAL A 149 -1.04 -7.74 -12.40
C VAL A 149 -2.48 -7.94 -11.99
N GLU A 150 -3.31 -8.32 -12.93
CA GLU A 150 -4.74 -8.57 -12.69
C GLU A 150 -5.21 -9.82 -13.47
N PRO A 151 -6.23 -10.51 -12.98
CA PRO A 151 -6.86 -11.57 -13.76
C PRO A 151 -7.40 -11.02 -15.08
N GLU A 152 -7.24 -11.78 -16.16
CA GLU A 152 -7.95 -11.47 -17.40
C GLU A 152 -9.45 -11.54 -17.14
N ALA A 153 -10.18 -10.58 -17.71
CA ALA A 153 -11.63 -10.63 -17.67
C ALA A 153 -12.09 -11.93 -18.36
N GLU A 154 -12.83 -12.77 -17.63
CA GLU A 154 -13.51 -13.89 -18.28
C GLU A 154 -14.54 -13.29 -19.25
N ASP A 155 -14.44 -13.63 -20.52
CA ASP A 155 -15.50 -13.39 -21.49
C ASP A 155 -16.70 -14.26 -21.09
N LEU A 156 -17.58 -13.68 -20.26
CA LEU A 156 -18.83 -14.33 -19.85
C LEU A 156 -19.86 -14.39 -20.98
N ASP A 157 -19.51 -13.95 -22.19
CA ASP A 157 -20.36 -13.91 -23.38
C ASP A 157 -19.98 -14.94 -24.46
N ALA A 158 -19.40 -16.06 -24.06
CA ALA A 158 -19.13 -17.17 -24.97
C ALA A 158 -20.14 -18.30 -24.80
#